data_df4410edebde65d5d3b0df43ecbc5c4f
#
_entry.id   df4410edebde65d5d3b0df43ecbc5c4f
#
_cell.length_a   1.000
_cell.length_b   1.000
_cell.length_c   1.000
_cell.angle_alpha   90.00
_cell.angle_beta   90.00
_cell.angle_gamma   90.00
#
_symmetry.space_group_name_H-M   'P 1'
#
loop_
_entity.id
_entity.type
_entity.pdbx_description
1 polymer ?
#
loop_
_entity_poly.entity_id
_entity_poly.type
_entity_poly.pdbx_seq_one_letter_code
_entity_poly.pdbx_strand_id
1 'polypeptide(L)'
;MSDPGPIVSPSSSADPHALDRTAALRLLIVMSRALRAVTEPARQQLKRWDLSPTEFAVLEALYHKGPLPLSALAERVLITGASTTYTVKQLEQRGLMRRRPSVEDQRFVFGELTDAGRALIAQVFPEHAETIRQAMRGLSRQEKRQAAELLKRLGHGAAAAPDDL
;
A
#
# COMPACT_ATOMS: atom_id res chain seq x y z
N MET A 1 63.08 -35.48 -10.89
CA MET A 1 62.22 -35.43 -9.69
C MET A 1 61.80 -33.97 -9.56
N SER A 2 60.60 -33.64 -10.09
CA SER A 2 60.03 -32.26 -10.06
C SER A 2 58.96 -32.26 -8.99
N ASP A 3 59.10 -31.35 -8.05
CA ASP A 3 58.18 -31.10 -6.94
C ASP A 3 56.87 -30.50 -7.46
N PRO A 4 55.70 -31.05 -7.15
CA PRO A 4 54.41 -30.41 -7.48
C PRO A 4 54.16 -29.29 -6.47
N GLY A 5 54.14 -28.05 -6.95
CA GLY A 5 53.82 -26.87 -6.20
C GLY A 5 52.44 -26.94 -5.50
N PRO A 6 52.19 -26.12 -4.47
CA PRO A 6 51.00 -26.22 -3.63
C PRO A 6 49.72 -25.93 -4.39
N ILE A 7 48.79 -26.87 -4.27
CA ILE A 7 47.41 -26.71 -4.76
C ILE A 7 46.76 -25.63 -3.93
N VAL A 8 46.61 -24.44 -4.51
CA VAL A 8 45.81 -23.33 -3.91
C VAL A 8 44.35 -23.75 -3.99
N SER A 9 43.79 -24.21 -2.88
CA SER A 9 42.34 -24.37 -2.72
C SER A 9 41.66 -23.02 -2.87
N PRO A 10 40.60 -22.88 -3.69
CA PRO A 10 39.84 -21.65 -3.75
C PRO A 10 39.07 -21.55 -2.43
N SER A 11 39.54 -20.66 -1.54
CA SER A 11 38.74 -20.21 -0.38
C SER A 11 37.56 -19.41 -0.90
N SER A 12 36.46 -20.09 -1.19
CA SER A 12 35.16 -19.46 -1.47
C SER A 12 34.57 -18.96 -0.16
N SER A 13 35.12 -17.89 0.40
CA SER A 13 34.41 -17.06 1.36
C SER A 13 33.48 -16.13 0.53
N ALA A 14 32.29 -16.62 0.23
CA ALA A 14 31.27 -15.77 -0.36
C ALA A 14 31.12 -14.52 0.54
N ASP A 15 31.39 -13.34 0.01
CA ASP A 15 31.25 -12.06 0.71
C ASP A 15 29.84 -11.97 1.33
N PRO A 16 29.68 -11.93 2.66
CA PRO A 16 28.37 -11.88 3.31
C PRO A 16 27.51 -10.72 2.81
N HIS A 17 28.14 -9.58 2.49
CA HIS A 17 27.44 -8.42 1.92
C HIS A 17 26.96 -8.65 0.49
N ALA A 18 27.67 -9.46 -0.30
CA ALA A 18 27.23 -9.80 -1.65
C ALA A 18 25.98 -10.71 -1.61
N LEU A 19 25.94 -11.65 -0.68
CA LEU A 19 24.78 -12.52 -0.47
C LEU A 19 23.56 -11.71 0.02
N ASP A 20 23.78 -10.78 0.94
CA ASP A 20 22.70 -9.92 1.46
C ASP A 20 22.16 -8.98 0.37
N ARG A 21 23.01 -8.34 -0.42
CA ARG A 21 22.59 -7.54 -1.59
C ARG A 21 21.74 -8.34 -2.56
N THR A 22 22.14 -9.56 -2.86
CA THR A 22 21.38 -10.46 -3.76
C THR A 22 20.02 -10.81 -3.18
N ALA A 23 19.94 -11.10 -1.89
CA ALA A 23 18.68 -11.39 -1.18
C ALA A 23 17.75 -10.17 -1.17
N ALA A 24 18.29 -8.97 -0.92
CA ALA A 24 17.52 -7.73 -0.92
C ALA A 24 16.91 -7.41 -2.31
N LEU A 25 17.72 -7.51 -3.37
CA LEU A 25 17.26 -7.32 -4.75
C LEU A 25 16.18 -8.34 -5.14
N ARG A 26 16.37 -9.61 -4.79
CA ARG A 26 15.37 -10.65 -5.02
C ARG A 26 14.08 -10.38 -4.29
N LEU A 27 14.15 -9.96 -3.04
CA LEU A 27 12.97 -9.61 -2.23
C LEU A 27 12.21 -8.45 -2.88
N LEU A 28 12.90 -7.38 -3.31
CA LEU A 28 12.27 -6.24 -4.00
C LEU A 28 11.52 -6.68 -5.25
N ILE A 29 12.12 -7.53 -6.08
CA ILE A 29 11.49 -8.05 -7.30
C ILE A 29 10.24 -8.88 -6.96
N VAL A 30 10.35 -9.78 -5.98
CA VAL A 30 9.23 -10.65 -5.56
C VAL A 30 8.08 -9.82 -4.99
N MET A 31 8.38 -8.84 -4.11
CA MET A 31 7.38 -7.93 -3.56
C MET A 31 6.65 -7.14 -4.65
N SER A 32 7.39 -6.55 -5.59
CA SER A 32 6.82 -5.77 -6.69
C SER A 32 5.90 -6.61 -7.57
N ARG A 33 6.31 -7.84 -7.90
CA ARG A 33 5.49 -8.79 -8.69
C ARG A 33 4.25 -9.24 -7.92
N ALA A 34 4.40 -9.56 -6.64
CA ALA A 34 3.28 -9.99 -5.79
C ALA A 34 2.26 -8.86 -5.61
N LEU A 35 2.71 -7.63 -5.32
CA LEU A 35 1.85 -6.46 -5.20
C LEU A 35 1.03 -6.26 -6.49
N ARG A 36 1.69 -6.27 -7.65
CA ARG A 36 1.02 -6.14 -8.94
C ARG A 36 -0.03 -7.24 -9.17
N ALA A 37 0.32 -8.51 -8.89
CA ALA A 37 -0.57 -9.64 -9.07
C ALA A 37 -1.81 -9.58 -8.16
N VAL A 38 -1.66 -9.09 -6.92
CA VAL A 38 -2.76 -8.95 -5.96
C VAL A 38 -3.64 -7.73 -6.29
N THR A 39 -3.04 -6.61 -6.70
CA THR A 39 -3.78 -5.36 -6.91
C THR A 39 -4.51 -5.32 -8.26
N GLU A 40 -4.05 -6.04 -9.28
CA GLU A 40 -4.68 -5.99 -10.60
C GLU A 40 -6.13 -6.49 -10.62
N PRO A 41 -6.51 -7.65 -10.03
CA PRO A 41 -7.90 -8.06 -9.92
C PRO A 41 -8.77 -7.06 -9.17
N ALA A 42 -8.24 -6.47 -8.09
CA ALA A 42 -8.92 -5.45 -7.31
C ALA A 42 -9.19 -4.18 -8.13
N ARG A 43 -8.20 -3.73 -8.91
CA ARG A 43 -8.35 -2.60 -9.83
C ARG A 43 -9.42 -2.85 -10.90
N GLN A 44 -9.47 -4.07 -11.46
CA GLN A 44 -10.51 -4.44 -12.43
C GLN A 44 -11.91 -4.49 -11.79
N GLN A 45 -12.00 -4.97 -10.55
CA GLN A 45 -13.25 -4.98 -9.81
C GLN A 45 -13.77 -3.54 -9.59
N LEU A 46 -12.91 -2.60 -9.14
CA LEU A 46 -13.27 -1.20 -8.90
C LEU A 46 -13.75 -0.47 -10.16
N LYS A 47 -13.21 -0.80 -11.34
CA LYS A 47 -13.67 -0.23 -12.61
C LYS A 47 -15.15 -0.48 -12.89
N ARG A 48 -15.73 -1.58 -12.44
CA ARG A 48 -17.15 -1.89 -12.60
C ARG A 48 -18.05 -0.91 -11.83
N TRP A 49 -17.48 -0.28 -10.80
CA TRP A 49 -18.12 0.74 -9.97
C TRP A 49 -17.73 2.17 -10.37
N ASP A 50 -17.03 2.32 -11.51
CA ASP A 50 -16.46 3.60 -11.94
C ASP A 50 -15.63 4.28 -10.83
N LEU A 51 -14.81 3.48 -10.12
CA LEU A 51 -13.91 3.95 -9.08
C LEU A 51 -12.45 3.66 -9.45
N SER A 52 -11.62 4.66 -9.32
CA SER A 52 -10.17 4.47 -9.24
C SER A 52 -9.76 3.87 -7.90
N PRO A 53 -8.60 3.21 -7.79
CA PRO A 53 -8.08 2.74 -6.51
C PRO A 53 -7.95 3.84 -5.46
N THR A 54 -7.58 5.05 -5.87
CA THR A 54 -7.42 6.20 -4.98
C THR A 54 -8.78 6.71 -4.46
N GLU A 55 -9.79 6.81 -5.33
CA GLU A 55 -11.15 7.19 -4.92
C GLU A 55 -11.73 6.16 -3.94
N PHE A 56 -11.56 4.88 -4.24
CA PHE A 56 -11.98 3.81 -3.32
C PHE A 56 -11.30 3.93 -1.96
N ALA A 57 -9.98 4.13 -1.92
CA ALA A 57 -9.23 4.23 -0.67
C ALA A 57 -9.67 5.45 0.17
N VAL A 58 -10.01 6.58 -0.46
CA VAL A 58 -10.59 7.75 0.21
C VAL A 58 -11.95 7.41 0.82
N LEU A 59 -12.86 6.83 0.02
CA LEU A 59 -14.19 6.44 0.50
C LEU A 59 -14.12 5.40 1.62
N GLU A 60 -13.24 4.39 1.50
CA GLU A 60 -13.01 3.36 2.51
C GLU A 60 -12.49 3.95 3.82
N ALA A 61 -11.52 4.85 3.75
CA ALA A 61 -10.99 5.53 4.94
C ALA A 61 -12.08 6.30 5.69
N LEU A 62 -12.90 7.06 4.96
CA LEU A 62 -14.03 7.81 5.52
C LEU A 62 -15.16 6.90 6.02
N TYR A 63 -15.36 5.75 5.40
CA TYR A 63 -16.37 4.78 5.82
C TYR A 63 -16.04 4.15 7.18
N HIS A 64 -14.78 3.77 7.37
CA HIS A 64 -14.35 3.09 8.59
C HIS A 64 -13.97 4.03 9.75
N LYS A 65 -13.58 5.27 9.46
CA LYS A 65 -13.08 6.22 10.47
C LYS A 65 -14.02 7.41 10.72
N GLY A 66 -15.04 7.58 9.88
CA GLY A 66 -15.85 8.78 9.89
C GLY A 66 -15.13 9.99 9.25
N PRO A 67 -15.58 11.20 9.54
CA PRO A 67 -14.97 12.42 9.04
C PRO A 67 -13.49 12.52 9.42
N LEU A 68 -12.61 12.87 8.48
CA LEU A 68 -11.18 13.04 8.67
C LEU A 68 -10.70 14.38 8.13
N PRO A 69 -9.72 15.05 8.79
CA PRO A 69 -8.99 16.16 8.16
C PRO A 69 -8.40 15.74 6.82
N LEU A 70 -8.45 16.61 5.81
CA LEU A 70 -7.95 16.28 4.47
C LEU A 70 -6.44 15.93 4.46
N SER A 71 -5.65 16.53 5.35
CA SER A 71 -4.24 16.18 5.55
C SER A 71 -4.06 14.73 6.05
N ALA A 72 -4.79 14.35 7.08
CA ALA A 72 -4.77 12.98 7.61
C ALA A 72 -5.30 11.95 6.60
N LEU A 73 -6.23 12.35 5.74
CA LEU A 73 -6.73 11.52 4.65
C LEU A 73 -5.64 11.26 3.60
N ALA A 74 -4.87 12.29 3.22
CA ALA A 74 -3.75 12.19 2.29
C ALA A 74 -2.68 11.21 2.78
N GLU A 75 -2.26 11.33 4.03
CA GLU A 75 -1.28 10.43 4.65
C GLU A 75 -1.76 8.98 4.67
N ARG A 76 -3.04 8.75 5.02
CA ARG A 76 -3.62 7.40 5.09
C ARG A 76 -3.68 6.70 3.75
N VAL A 77 -4.02 7.45 2.71
CA VAL A 77 -4.21 6.89 1.37
C VAL A 77 -2.89 6.81 0.59
N LEU A 78 -1.78 7.27 1.21
CA LEU A 78 -0.43 7.28 0.62
C LEU A 78 -0.39 8.00 -0.73
N ILE A 79 -1.11 9.13 -0.84
CA ILE A 79 -1.13 9.96 -2.05
C ILE A 79 -0.54 11.33 -1.78
N THR A 80 0.04 11.92 -2.81
CA THR A 80 0.58 13.29 -2.72
C THR A 80 -0.53 14.32 -2.52
N GLY A 81 -0.24 15.46 -1.90
CA GLY A 81 -1.21 16.52 -1.66
C GLY A 81 -1.97 16.98 -2.93
N ALA A 82 -1.27 17.11 -4.07
CA ALA A 82 -1.89 17.44 -5.36
C ALA A 82 -2.89 16.35 -5.80
N SER A 83 -2.52 15.09 -5.67
CA SER A 83 -3.37 13.94 -6.01
C SER A 83 -4.59 13.86 -5.08
N THR A 84 -4.42 14.17 -3.80
CA THR A 84 -5.52 14.22 -2.82
C THR A 84 -6.54 15.29 -3.20
N THR A 85 -6.09 16.51 -3.50
CA THR A 85 -6.96 17.62 -3.90
C THR A 85 -7.78 17.26 -5.14
N TYR A 86 -7.16 16.64 -6.15
CA TYR A 86 -7.84 16.19 -7.35
C TYR A 86 -8.89 15.12 -7.02
N THR A 87 -8.52 14.07 -6.28
CA THR A 87 -9.43 12.97 -5.93
C THR A 87 -10.63 13.45 -5.11
N VAL A 88 -10.37 14.30 -4.12
CA VAL A 88 -11.45 14.91 -3.30
C VAL A 88 -12.40 15.70 -4.18
N LYS A 89 -11.89 16.54 -5.10
CA LYS A 89 -12.72 17.31 -6.05
C LYS A 89 -13.59 16.40 -6.92
N GLN A 90 -13.04 15.30 -7.45
CA GLN A 90 -13.80 14.34 -8.25
C GLN A 90 -14.92 13.69 -7.44
N LEU A 91 -14.65 13.24 -6.23
CA LEU A 91 -15.64 12.63 -5.35
C LEU A 91 -16.73 13.62 -4.93
N GLU A 92 -16.39 14.90 -4.71
CA GLU A 92 -17.36 15.97 -4.45
C GLU A 92 -18.27 16.23 -5.66
N GLN A 93 -17.69 16.31 -6.87
CA GLN A 93 -18.46 16.51 -8.10
C GLN A 93 -19.43 15.35 -8.37
N ARG A 94 -19.07 14.13 -7.94
CA ARG A 94 -19.94 12.95 -8.01
C ARG A 94 -20.94 12.87 -6.84
N GLY A 95 -20.90 13.81 -5.91
CA GLY A 95 -21.78 13.82 -4.73
C GLY A 95 -21.52 12.68 -3.74
N LEU A 96 -20.33 12.08 -3.74
CA LEU A 96 -19.98 10.94 -2.88
C LEU A 96 -19.36 11.36 -1.56
N MET A 97 -18.74 12.52 -1.51
CA MET A 97 -18.23 13.14 -0.30
C MET A 97 -18.47 14.66 -0.32
N ARG A 98 -18.26 15.29 0.81
CA ARG A 98 -18.27 16.75 0.94
C ARG A 98 -17.18 17.22 1.88
N ARG A 99 -16.76 18.47 1.70
CA ARG A 99 -15.87 19.16 2.64
C ARG A 99 -16.70 19.86 3.71
N ARG A 100 -16.21 19.82 4.93
CA ARG A 100 -16.81 20.56 6.05
C ARG A 100 -15.70 21.29 6.81
N PRO A 101 -15.77 22.64 6.92
CA PRO A 101 -14.86 23.36 7.81
C PRO A 101 -15.00 22.87 9.24
N SER A 102 -13.91 22.85 10.00
CA SER A 102 -13.97 22.59 11.43
C SER A 102 -14.70 23.71 12.15
N VAL A 103 -15.52 23.33 13.13
CA VAL A 103 -16.21 24.31 14.01
C VAL A 103 -15.23 24.88 15.03
N GLU A 104 -14.25 24.09 15.47
CA GLU A 104 -13.29 24.46 16.51
C GLU A 104 -12.10 25.28 15.95
N ASP A 105 -11.63 24.94 14.73
CA ASP A 105 -10.53 25.64 14.08
C ASP A 105 -10.73 25.66 12.56
N GLN A 106 -11.08 26.82 12.03
CA GLN A 106 -11.38 27.01 10.60
C GLN A 106 -10.18 26.73 9.66
N ARG A 107 -8.96 26.55 10.19
CA ARG A 107 -7.79 26.12 9.42
C ARG A 107 -7.88 24.67 8.96
N PHE A 108 -8.72 23.88 9.62
CA PHE A 108 -8.90 22.47 9.28
C PHE A 108 -10.19 22.27 8.45
N VAL A 109 -10.03 21.53 7.36
CA VAL A 109 -11.16 21.11 6.52
C VAL A 109 -11.25 19.59 6.61
N PHE A 110 -12.42 19.09 6.98
CA PHE A 110 -12.72 17.66 7.04
C PHE A 110 -13.37 17.20 5.75
N GLY A 111 -13.01 15.98 5.32
CA GLY A 111 -13.77 15.21 4.36
C GLY A 111 -14.75 14.30 5.09
N GLU A 112 -15.96 14.19 4.59
CA GLU A 112 -16.97 13.25 5.09
C GLU A 112 -17.79 12.66 3.94
N LEU A 113 -18.28 11.42 4.13
CA LEU A 113 -19.16 10.80 3.15
C LEU A 113 -20.53 11.45 3.14
N THR A 114 -21.11 11.57 1.96
CA THR A 114 -22.56 11.78 1.81
C THR A 114 -23.29 10.44 2.01
N ASP A 115 -24.63 10.48 2.08
CA ASP A 115 -25.43 9.25 2.12
C ASP A 115 -25.22 8.39 0.87
N ALA A 116 -25.09 9.04 -0.30
CA ALA A 116 -24.77 8.36 -1.55
C ALA A 116 -23.38 7.70 -1.52
N GLY A 117 -22.36 8.40 -1.00
CA GLY A 117 -21.01 7.83 -0.84
C GLY A 117 -21.00 6.67 0.13
N ARG A 118 -21.73 6.77 1.25
CA ARG A 118 -21.87 5.70 2.24
C ARG A 118 -22.57 4.48 1.65
N ALA A 119 -23.65 4.68 0.91
CA ALA A 119 -24.37 3.61 0.24
C ALA A 119 -23.49 2.90 -0.80
N LEU A 120 -22.74 3.66 -1.61
CA LEU A 120 -21.82 3.12 -2.61
C LEU A 120 -20.74 2.25 -1.96
N ILE A 121 -20.01 2.80 -0.98
CA ILE A 121 -18.89 2.05 -0.36
C ILE A 121 -19.37 0.83 0.41
N ALA A 122 -20.57 0.87 1.01
CA ALA A 122 -21.17 -0.28 1.68
C ALA A 122 -21.44 -1.45 0.72
N GLN A 123 -21.68 -1.19 -0.55
CA GLN A 123 -21.83 -2.21 -1.60
C GLN A 123 -20.48 -2.66 -2.16
N VAL A 124 -19.57 -1.72 -2.43
CA VAL A 124 -18.29 -2.01 -3.09
C VAL A 124 -17.31 -2.72 -2.16
N PHE A 125 -17.27 -2.34 -0.87
CA PHE A 125 -16.25 -2.83 0.07
C PHE A 125 -16.30 -4.35 0.27
N PRO A 126 -17.45 -5.03 0.46
CA PRO A 126 -17.50 -6.49 0.61
C PRO A 126 -16.95 -7.22 -0.64
N GLU A 127 -17.31 -6.77 -1.85
CA GLU A 127 -16.78 -7.34 -3.09
C GLU A 127 -15.27 -7.14 -3.23
N HIS A 128 -14.78 -5.95 -2.86
CA HIS A 128 -13.36 -5.64 -2.88
C HIS A 128 -12.58 -6.51 -1.90
N ALA A 129 -13.06 -6.63 -0.67
CA ALA A 129 -12.45 -7.47 0.36
C ALA A 129 -12.37 -8.95 -0.09
N GLU A 130 -13.44 -9.46 -0.72
CA GLU A 130 -13.46 -10.83 -1.25
C GLU A 130 -12.47 -10.99 -2.42
N THR A 131 -12.38 -10.00 -3.32
CA THR A 131 -11.41 -10.00 -4.43
C THR A 131 -9.97 -10.07 -3.90
N ILE A 132 -9.62 -9.27 -2.90
CA ILE A 132 -8.31 -9.31 -2.24
C ILE A 132 -8.08 -10.65 -1.54
N ARG A 133 -9.09 -11.17 -0.83
CA ARG A 133 -9.02 -12.48 -0.18
C ARG A 133 -8.68 -13.59 -1.19
N GLN A 134 -9.34 -13.59 -2.34
CA GLN A 134 -9.10 -14.56 -3.43
C GLN A 134 -7.71 -14.38 -4.05
N ALA A 135 -7.29 -13.15 -4.31
CA ALA A 135 -5.95 -12.88 -4.84
C ALA A 135 -4.84 -13.38 -3.91
N MET A 136 -5.09 -13.35 -2.59
CA MET A 136 -4.14 -13.83 -1.56
C MET A 136 -4.38 -15.29 -1.12
N ARG A 137 -5.13 -16.09 -1.87
CA ARG A 137 -5.46 -17.48 -1.50
C ARG A 137 -4.27 -18.42 -1.39
N GLY A 138 -3.14 -18.07 -2.01
CA GLY A 138 -1.88 -18.84 -1.92
C GLY A 138 -1.24 -18.85 -0.54
N LEU A 139 -1.71 -18.02 0.39
CA LEU A 139 -1.23 -17.97 1.77
C LEU A 139 -2.36 -18.31 2.74
N SER A 140 -2.05 -19.12 3.76
CA SER A 140 -2.91 -19.35 4.91
C SER A 140 -3.10 -18.05 5.73
N ARG A 141 -4.07 -18.05 6.65
CA ARG A 141 -4.30 -16.91 7.56
C ARG A 141 -3.06 -16.59 8.42
N GLN A 142 -2.31 -17.59 8.83
CA GLN A 142 -1.10 -17.42 9.65
C GLN A 142 0.02 -16.80 8.81
N GLU A 143 0.27 -17.31 7.61
CA GLU A 143 1.30 -16.80 6.69
C GLU A 143 1.02 -15.34 6.27
N LYS A 144 -0.26 -14.96 6.05
CA LYS A 144 -0.64 -13.56 5.80
C LYS A 144 -0.26 -12.64 6.96
N ARG A 145 -0.46 -13.10 8.22
CA ARG A 145 -0.05 -12.31 9.40
C ARG A 145 1.46 -12.20 9.50
N GLN A 146 2.21 -13.29 9.28
CA GLN A 146 3.68 -13.28 9.28
C GLN A 146 4.23 -12.35 8.21
N ALA A 147 3.71 -12.44 6.98
CA ALA A 147 4.10 -11.55 5.89
C ALA A 147 3.83 -10.07 6.22
N ALA A 148 2.67 -9.76 6.80
CA ALA A 148 2.34 -8.39 7.21
C ALA A 148 3.32 -7.85 8.27
N GLU A 149 3.72 -8.65 9.27
CA GLU A 149 4.69 -8.22 10.28
C GLU A 149 6.10 -8.03 9.70
N LEU A 150 6.53 -8.90 8.78
CA LEU A 150 7.81 -8.74 8.09
C LEU A 150 7.84 -7.48 7.22
N LEU A 151 6.76 -7.20 6.49
CA LEU A 151 6.64 -6.00 5.66
C LEU A 151 6.57 -4.71 6.48
N LYS A 152 5.90 -4.73 7.65
CA LYS A 152 5.92 -3.59 8.57
C LYS A 152 7.33 -3.29 9.09
N ARG A 153 8.06 -4.32 9.51
CA ARG A 153 9.47 -4.16 9.96
C ARG A 153 10.35 -3.60 8.84
N LEU A 154 10.18 -4.11 7.63
CA LEU A 154 10.88 -3.61 6.44
C LEU A 154 10.59 -2.13 6.21
N GLY A 155 9.32 -1.73 6.22
CA GLY A 155 8.90 -0.34 6.00
C GLY A 155 9.42 0.62 7.07
N HIS A 156 9.36 0.22 8.35
CA HIS A 156 9.89 1.04 9.44
C HIS A 156 11.43 1.18 9.36
N GLY A 157 12.13 0.10 9.01
CA GLY A 157 13.59 0.15 8.84
C GLY A 157 14.02 1.04 7.68
N ALA A 158 13.29 0.98 6.57
CA ALA A 158 13.56 1.83 5.40
C ALA A 158 13.27 3.32 5.67
N ALA A 159 12.22 3.63 6.44
CA ALA A 159 11.87 5.00 6.83
C ALA A 159 12.80 5.61 7.89
N ALA A 160 13.51 4.77 8.65
CA ALA A 160 14.47 5.19 9.67
C ALA A 160 15.91 5.31 9.14
N ALA A 161 16.15 4.93 7.89
CA ALA A 161 17.47 5.10 7.26
C ALA A 161 17.76 6.60 7.08
N PRO A 162 18.97 7.08 7.45
CA PRO A 162 19.34 8.48 7.19
C PRO A 162 19.37 8.77 5.69
N ASP A 163 19.07 10.04 5.33
CA ASP A 163 19.05 10.56 3.94
C ASP A 163 20.44 10.60 3.25
N ASP A 164 21.37 9.74 3.61
CA ASP A 164 22.73 9.66 3.11
C ASP A 164 22.85 8.71 1.90
N LEU A 165 22.08 8.95 0.84
CA LEU A 165 22.31 8.34 -0.48
C LEU A 165 22.41 9.40 -1.56
#